data_be130da677260c41d0f3b54e63fa67f1
#
_entry.id   be130da677260c41d0f3b54e63fa67f1
#
_cell.length_a   1.000
_cell.length_b   1.000
_cell.length_c   1.000
_cell.angle_alpha   90.00
_cell.angle_beta   90.00
_cell.angle_gamma   90.00
#
_symmetry.space_group_name_H-M   'P 1'
#
loop_
_entity.id
_entity.type
_entity.pdbx_description
1 polymer ?
#
loop_
_entity_poly.entity_id
_entity_poly.type
_entity_poly.pdbx_seq_one_letter_code
_entity_poly.pdbx_strand_id
1 'polypeptide(L)'
;MVYIVFMLLVLLPVLAGWGRIFSHLFGAIFSGISFYLLAGIFTVATLFTLLSFFLPLNIYVEGGTLAVGLLSFFYFKMYRDFRLFLARNALYFIPLSLVTILFGSYFPFILDHFGYYVPTIKWLSEVGMVRGISNLDLLLGQMSVWHIFQAGFSNFSDPFLRINVLMLLVYVVYIFEKHSWLHFIFLPFLFFFCQSPSPDLPVIVISLMLTNEFLHFNKKITLLFIFSVFVFVIKPTMVWLPLFALLYGVVILKVRLKVIIPGILLLLLFFMKNVWTFGFPIFPLELFDLGFSGQPNAELLRNSAEMAIMKTYDMQYAFSEIERFSKLDYLKNWLFLSGIKGKIHFAFLLGLITFLLFCVKRKSRILWLLFISILFKSILVLLFSAQYRFFLDVFLVIVLVIFYETVSKKIPLITFSCLSVLGLLFLSFPGQLKDLIPSFKLGSFMTGFNTNQFYKPSHFELKKYETHQIGNLKFNVVQDYPFSFDTPLPAISPAFIQEDVDAGIFPQLKGNSLKDGFIWRKISAEEKEKLKIILKDLPR
;
A
#
# COMPACT_ATOMS: atom_id res chain seq x y z
N MET A 1 8.37 0.78 -20.92
CA MET A 1 9.64 1.00 -20.20
C MET A 1 10.13 2.43 -20.31
N VAL A 2 10.16 3.06 -21.52
CA VAL A 2 10.64 4.44 -21.70
C VAL A 2 9.95 5.43 -20.75
N TYR A 3 8.63 5.37 -20.62
CA TYR A 3 7.88 6.22 -19.68
C TYR A 3 8.29 6.01 -18.21
N ILE A 4 8.59 4.77 -17.81
CA ILE A 4 9.07 4.50 -16.43
C ILE A 4 10.46 5.08 -16.24
N VAL A 5 11.35 4.98 -17.24
CA VAL A 5 12.67 5.63 -17.19
C VAL A 5 12.52 7.14 -17.05
N PHE A 6 11.62 7.77 -17.83
CA PHE A 6 11.33 9.20 -17.72
C PHE A 6 10.84 9.57 -16.31
N MET A 7 9.86 8.84 -15.77
CA MET A 7 9.38 9.02 -14.39
C MET A 7 10.55 8.99 -13.38
N LEU A 8 11.44 8.00 -13.50
CA LEU A 8 12.57 7.84 -12.60
C LEU A 8 13.59 8.97 -12.73
N LEU A 9 13.89 9.41 -13.96
CA LEU A 9 14.79 10.53 -14.20
C LEU A 9 14.28 11.85 -13.64
N VAL A 10 12.96 12.03 -13.59
CA VAL A 10 12.32 13.21 -12.98
C VAL A 10 12.23 13.07 -11.46
N LEU A 11 11.67 11.97 -10.97
CA LEU A 11 11.31 11.85 -9.55
C LEU A 11 12.49 11.54 -8.63
N LEU A 12 13.52 10.80 -9.07
CA LEU A 12 14.69 10.52 -8.22
C LEU A 12 15.43 11.79 -7.79
N PRO A 13 15.76 12.74 -8.69
CA PRO A 13 16.38 14.02 -8.29
C PRO A 13 15.46 14.86 -7.39
N VAL A 14 14.17 14.93 -7.73
CA VAL A 14 13.17 15.70 -6.96
C VAL A 14 13.09 15.19 -5.51
N LEU A 15 12.93 13.89 -5.34
CA LEU A 15 12.82 13.29 -4.00
C LEU A 15 14.14 13.38 -3.23
N ALA A 16 15.29 13.20 -3.90
CA ALA A 16 16.58 13.41 -3.25
C ALA A 16 16.72 14.86 -2.75
N GLY A 17 16.27 15.84 -3.53
CA GLY A 17 16.25 17.25 -3.14
C GLY A 17 15.40 17.51 -1.90
N TRP A 18 14.15 17.04 -1.88
CA TRP A 18 13.27 17.13 -0.71
C TRP A 18 13.83 16.42 0.51
N GLY A 19 14.39 15.23 0.33
CA GLY A 19 15.02 14.48 1.42
C GLY A 19 16.30 15.14 1.94
N ARG A 20 17.01 15.90 1.11
CA ARG A 20 18.16 16.69 1.55
C ARG A 20 17.73 17.87 2.42
N ILE A 21 16.63 18.56 2.07
CA ILE A 21 16.02 19.57 2.95
C ILE A 21 15.65 18.94 4.30
N PHE A 22 14.92 17.80 4.29
CA PHE A 22 14.57 17.08 5.52
C PHE A 22 15.80 16.73 6.36
N SER A 23 16.82 16.14 5.72
CA SER A 23 18.04 15.74 6.42
C SER A 23 18.81 16.92 7.01
N HIS A 24 18.76 18.07 6.37
CA HIS A 24 19.39 19.30 6.88
C HIS A 24 18.69 19.80 8.15
N LEU A 25 17.37 19.67 8.23
CA LEU A 25 16.56 20.15 9.35
C LEU A 25 16.52 19.15 10.52
N PHE A 26 16.41 17.85 10.23
CA PHE A 26 16.09 16.82 11.23
C PHE A 26 17.18 15.74 11.38
N GLY A 27 18.21 15.77 10.52
CA GLY A 27 19.25 14.73 10.48
C GLY A 27 18.87 13.52 9.65
N ALA A 28 19.67 12.45 9.77
CA ALA A 28 19.52 11.22 8.99
C ALA A 28 19.59 9.98 9.89
N ILE A 29 18.85 8.92 9.53
CA ILE A 29 18.94 7.59 10.17
C ILE A 29 20.28 6.96 9.78
N PHE A 30 20.59 7.00 8.49
CA PHE A 30 21.82 6.50 7.90
C PHE A 30 22.30 7.44 6.79
N SER A 31 23.56 7.32 6.41
CA SER A 31 24.14 8.10 5.31
C SER A 31 23.85 7.45 3.96
N GLY A 32 23.70 8.26 2.92
CA GLY A 32 23.57 7.80 1.54
C GLY A 32 22.36 8.38 0.80
N ILE A 33 22.33 8.15 -0.50
CA ILE A 33 21.26 8.60 -1.41
C ILE A 33 19.93 7.95 -1.03
N SER A 34 19.95 6.67 -0.64
CA SER A 34 18.75 5.93 -0.26
C SER A 34 18.01 6.58 0.91
N PHE A 35 18.74 7.18 1.88
CA PHE A 35 18.08 7.94 2.94
C PHE A 35 17.44 9.22 2.42
N TYR A 36 18.13 9.97 1.55
CA TYR A 36 17.55 11.19 0.99
C TYR A 36 16.30 10.88 0.15
N LEU A 37 16.32 9.82 -0.63
CA LEU A 37 15.15 9.38 -1.40
C LEU A 37 13.99 8.99 -0.47
N LEU A 38 14.26 8.18 0.57
CA LEU A 38 13.25 7.77 1.56
C LEU A 38 12.68 8.97 2.33
N ALA A 39 13.54 9.89 2.77
CA ALA A 39 13.14 11.10 3.46
C ALA A 39 12.35 12.07 2.56
N GLY A 40 12.68 12.10 1.26
CA GLY A 40 11.92 12.84 0.26
C GLY A 40 10.52 12.27 0.05
N ILE A 41 10.39 10.95 -0.06
CA ILE A 41 9.10 10.26 -0.12
C ILE A 41 8.25 10.63 1.12
N PHE A 42 8.83 10.51 2.32
CA PHE A 42 8.16 10.86 3.58
C PHE A 42 7.69 12.31 3.59
N THR A 43 8.58 13.24 3.24
CA THR A 43 8.29 14.68 3.28
C THR A 43 7.19 15.07 2.29
N VAL A 44 7.30 14.60 1.05
CA VAL A 44 6.33 14.90 -0.01
C VAL A 44 4.99 14.22 0.27
N ALA A 45 4.98 12.96 0.72
CA ALA A 45 3.73 12.28 1.10
C ALA A 45 3.01 12.99 2.24
N THR A 46 3.74 13.48 3.25
CA THR A 46 3.17 14.26 4.35
C THR A 46 2.64 15.61 3.86
N LEU A 47 3.40 16.30 3.02
CA LEU A 47 2.99 17.57 2.40
C LEU A 47 1.73 17.40 1.55
N PHE A 48 1.68 16.39 0.69
CA PHE A 48 0.50 16.10 -0.13
C PHE A 48 -0.71 15.72 0.72
N THR A 49 -0.51 15.01 1.82
CA THR A 49 -1.60 14.72 2.77
C THR A 49 -2.18 16.01 3.36
N LEU A 50 -1.34 16.96 3.75
CA LEU A 50 -1.81 18.26 4.24
C LEU A 50 -2.50 19.08 3.15
N LEU A 51 -1.90 19.17 1.96
CA LEU A 51 -2.45 19.96 0.85
C LEU A 51 -3.79 19.41 0.35
N SER A 52 -3.97 18.08 0.34
CA SER A 52 -5.18 17.45 -0.20
C SER A 52 -6.48 17.79 0.57
N PHE A 53 -6.38 18.23 1.82
CA PHE A 53 -7.56 18.77 2.54
C PHE A 53 -8.12 20.05 1.89
N PHE A 54 -7.25 20.86 1.29
CA PHE A 54 -7.60 22.19 0.79
C PHE A 54 -7.65 22.25 -0.73
N LEU A 55 -6.74 21.54 -1.41
CA LEU A 55 -6.49 21.62 -2.84
C LEU A 55 -6.51 20.24 -3.49
N PRO A 56 -6.94 20.12 -4.78
CA PRO A 56 -6.65 18.94 -5.58
C PRO A 56 -5.15 18.84 -5.82
N LEU A 57 -4.65 17.59 -5.83
CA LEU A 57 -3.24 17.28 -6.14
C LEU A 57 -3.00 17.30 -7.66
N ASN A 58 -3.31 18.42 -8.28
CA ASN A 58 -3.28 18.63 -9.73
C ASN A 58 -1.88 18.98 -10.25
N ILE A 59 -1.81 19.31 -11.54
CA ILE A 59 -0.57 19.64 -12.24
C ILE A 59 0.19 20.83 -11.60
N TYR A 60 -0.49 21.79 -10.96
CA TYR A 60 0.16 22.94 -10.31
C TYR A 60 0.87 22.51 -9.01
N VAL A 61 0.24 21.63 -8.21
CA VAL A 61 0.85 21.06 -7.00
C VAL A 61 2.04 20.19 -7.39
N GLU A 62 1.89 19.36 -8.43
CA GLU A 62 2.97 18.56 -8.98
C GLU A 62 4.13 19.45 -9.44
N GLY A 63 3.86 20.44 -10.29
CA GLY A 63 4.88 21.36 -10.82
C GLY A 63 5.64 22.11 -9.73
N GLY A 64 4.93 22.62 -8.71
CA GLY A 64 5.56 23.27 -7.55
C GLY A 64 6.47 22.31 -6.78
N THR A 65 6.02 21.06 -6.57
CA THR A 65 6.81 20.03 -5.89
C THR A 65 8.07 19.65 -6.69
N LEU A 66 7.95 19.51 -8.01
CA LEU A 66 9.07 19.25 -8.91
C LEU A 66 10.08 20.39 -8.88
N ALA A 67 9.61 21.65 -8.96
CA ALA A 67 10.47 22.82 -8.94
C ALA A 67 11.29 22.92 -7.66
N VAL A 68 10.66 22.83 -6.49
CA VAL A 68 11.36 22.90 -5.19
C VAL A 68 12.35 21.75 -5.04
N GLY A 69 11.98 20.53 -5.41
CA GLY A 69 12.85 19.37 -5.33
C GLY A 69 14.06 19.48 -6.24
N LEU A 70 13.89 19.90 -7.51
CA LEU A 70 14.99 20.10 -8.45
C LEU A 70 15.90 21.25 -8.02
N LEU A 71 15.35 22.40 -7.61
CA LEU A 71 16.15 23.52 -7.10
C LEU A 71 17.01 23.07 -5.91
N SER A 72 16.44 22.33 -4.96
CA SER A 72 17.16 21.77 -3.83
C SER A 72 18.25 20.78 -4.27
N PHE A 73 17.94 19.88 -5.21
CA PHE A 73 18.88 18.89 -5.74
C PHE A 73 20.14 19.56 -6.31
N PHE A 74 19.97 20.64 -7.10
CA PHE A 74 21.09 21.38 -7.67
C PHE A 74 21.80 22.27 -6.64
N TYR A 75 21.04 22.94 -5.75
CA TYR A 75 21.59 23.77 -4.69
C TYR A 75 22.54 22.99 -3.77
N PHE A 76 22.12 21.81 -3.31
CA PHE A 76 22.94 20.93 -2.47
C PHE A 76 23.91 20.06 -3.27
N LYS A 77 24.00 20.23 -4.58
CA LYS A 77 24.92 19.50 -5.48
C LYS A 77 24.79 17.97 -5.39
N MET A 78 23.56 17.46 -5.15
CA MET A 78 23.25 16.04 -4.98
C MET A 78 23.66 15.18 -6.20
N TYR A 79 23.74 15.78 -7.40
CA TYR A 79 24.24 15.11 -8.61
C TYR A 79 25.66 14.54 -8.46
N ARG A 80 26.47 15.06 -7.53
CA ARG A 80 27.79 14.52 -7.22
C ARG A 80 27.69 13.17 -6.51
N ASP A 81 26.78 13.06 -5.55
CA ASP A 81 26.56 11.82 -4.81
C ASP A 81 26.01 10.73 -5.74
N PHE A 82 25.07 11.07 -6.62
CA PHE A 82 24.55 10.15 -7.65
C PHE A 82 25.66 9.69 -8.61
N ARG A 83 26.49 10.61 -9.08
CA ARG A 83 27.65 10.29 -9.94
C ARG A 83 28.61 9.34 -9.24
N LEU A 84 28.94 9.59 -7.98
CA LEU A 84 29.84 8.73 -7.19
C LEU A 84 29.24 7.35 -6.96
N PHE A 85 27.95 7.28 -6.67
CA PHE A 85 27.23 6.01 -6.52
C PHE A 85 27.27 5.20 -7.83
N LEU A 86 26.94 5.82 -8.95
CA LEU A 86 26.95 5.16 -10.27
C LEU A 86 28.37 4.73 -10.66
N ALA A 87 29.39 5.58 -10.44
CA ALA A 87 30.77 5.23 -10.74
C ALA A 87 31.24 3.95 -10.03
N ARG A 88 30.71 3.68 -8.83
CA ARG A 88 31.05 2.48 -8.05
C ARG A 88 30.20 1.26 -8.36
N ASN A 89 28.95 1.46 -8.73
CA ASN A 89 27.94 0.39 -8.72
C ASN A 89 27.27 0.14 -10.08
N ALA A 90 27.55 0.95 -11.13
CA ALA A 90 26.81 0.92 -12.40
C ALA A 90 26.72 -0.47 -13.03
N LEU A 91 27.83 -1.25 -12.97
CA LEU A 91 27.89 -2.59 -13.56
C LEU A 91 26.77 -3.53 -13.11
N TYR A 92 26.38 -3.43 -11.84
CA TYR A 92 25.31 -4.30 -11.28
C TYR A 92 24.00 -3.53 -11.12
N PHE A 93 24.07 -2.24 -10.81
CA PHE A 93 22.89 -1.41 -10.56
C PHE A 93 22.06 -1.17 -11.82
N ILE A 94 22.70 -0.92 -12.98
CA ILE A 94 21.97 -0.65 -14.24
C ILE A 94 21.18 -1.88 -14.69
N PRO A 95 21.76 -3.10 -14.82
CA PRO A 95 20.99 -4.28 -15.18
C PRO A 95 19.83 -4.57 -14.22
N LEU A 96 20.06 -4.41 -12.91
CA LEU A 96 19.03 -4.62 -11.90
C LEU A 96 17.89 -3.59 -12.02
N SER A 97 18.23 -2.33 -12.31
CA SER A 97 17.25 -1.28 -12.57
C SER A 97 16.41 -1.61 -13.82
N LEU A 98 17.03 -2.10 -14.87
CA LEU A 98 16.33 -2.52 -16.10
C LEU A 98 15.36 -3.68 -15.83
N VAL A 99 15.78 -4.66 -15.05
CA VAL A 99 14.89 -5.76 -14.59
C VAL A 99 13.71 -5.21 -13.80
N THR A 100 13.94 -4.30 -12.86
CA THR A 100 12.88 -3.66 -12.07
C THR A 100 11.90 -2.89 -12.95
N ILE A 101 12.41 -2.12 -13.93
CA ILE A 101 11.61 -1.37 -14.91
C ILE A 101 10.79 -2.32 -15.79
N LEU A 102 11.39 -3.44 -16.21
CA LEU A 102 10.69 -4.46 -17.01
C LEU A 102 9.51 -5.04 -16.22
N PHE A 103 9.71 -5.44 -14.96
CA PHE A 103 8.61 -5.90 -14.10
C PHE A 103 7.52 -4.83 -13.93
N GLY A 104 7.87 -3.57 -13.77
CA GLY A 104 6.93 -2.46 -13.68
C GLY A 104 6.17 -2.18 -14.97
N SER A 105 6.65 -2.67 -16.12
CA SER A 105 6.00 -2.45 -17.41
C SER A 105 4.82 -3.38 -17.70
N TYR A 106 4.72 -4.49 -16.96
CA TYR A 106 3.63 -5.44 -17.12
C TYR A 106 2.27 -4.87 -16.70
N PHE A 107 1.23 -5.57 -17.09
CA PHE A 107 -0.15 -5.22 -16.79
C PHE A 107 -0.42 -5.35 -15.27
N PRO A 108 -1.16 -4.40 -14.65
CA PRO A 108 -1.61 -4.55 -13.26
C PRO A 108 -2.56 -5.73 -13.12
N PHE A 109 -2.28 -6.63 -12.20
CA PHE A 109 -3.11 -7.82 -11.95
C PHE A 109 -3.74 -7.83 -10.54
N ILE A 110 -3.34 -6.89 -9.67
CA ILE A 110 -3.93 -6.74 -8.34
C ILE A 110 -5.33 -6.16 -8.50
N LEU A 111 -6.36 -6.89 -8.04
CA LEU A 111 -7.75 -6.49 -8.16
C LEU A 111 -8.04 -5.11 -7.53
N ASP A 112 -7.43 -4.83 -6.39
CA ASP A 112 -7.54 -3.57 -5.67
C ASP A 112 -7.07 -2.36 -6.51
N HIS A 113 -6.21 -2.56 -7.52
CA HIS A 113 -5.80 -1.52 -8.45
C HIS A 113 -7.01 -0.90 -9.15
N PHE A 114 -7.90 -1.75 -9.62
CA PHE A 114 -9.09 -1.37 -10.38
C PHE A 114 -10.23 -0.97 -9.45
N GLY A 115 -10.34 -1.63 -8.29
CA GLY A 115 -11.42 -1.43 -7.33
C GLY A 115 -11.35 -0.08 -6.64
N TYR A 116 -10.18 0.31 -6.14
CA TYR A 116 -10.08 1.55 -5.37
C TYR A 116 -8.76 2.33 -5.49
N TYR A 117 -7.61 1.76 -5.97
CA TYR A 117 -6.38 2.56 -6.09
C TYR A 117 -6.54 3.65 -7.15
N VAL A 118 -6.92 3.28 -8.36
CA VAL A 118 -7.13 4.23 -9.47
C VAL A 118 -8.22 5.25 -9.13
N PRO A 119 -9.42 4.84 -8.67
CA PRO A 119 -10.45 5.80 -8.25
C PRO A 119 -9.97 6.76 -7.14
N THR A 120 -9.29 6.25 -6.11
CA THR A 120 -8.76 7.10 -5.02
C THR A 120 -7.79 8.16 -5.55
N ILE A 121 -6.83 7.74 -6.41
CA ILE A 121 -5.84 8.64 -6.99
C ILE A 121 -6.52 9.71 -7.84
N LYS A 122 -7.52 9.33 -8.62
CA LYS A 122 -8.30 10.26 -9.45
C LYS A 122 -9.07 11.29 -8.61
N TRP A 123 -9.76 10.86 -7.54
CA TRP A 123 -10.40 11.79 -6.61
C TRP A 123 -9.41 12.79 -6.01
N LEU A 124 -8.26 12.33 -5.59
CA LEU A 124 -7.23 13.18 -4.99
C LEU A 124 -6.63 14.17 -5.99
N SER A 125 -6.44 13.76 -7.25
CA SER A 125 -5.85 14.63 -8.28
C SER A 125 -6.84 15.64 -8.85
N GLU A 126 -8.13 15.30 -8.97
CA GLU A 126 -9.15 16.17 -9.58
C GLU A 126 -9.90 17.02 -8.55
N VAL A 127 -10.17 16.51 -7.35
CA VAL A 127 -11.02 17.17 -6.33
C VAL A 127 -10.26 17.41 -5.03
N GLY A 128 -9.27 16.56 -4.71
CA GLY A 128 -8.60 16.53 -3.42
C GLY A 128 -9.32 15.61 -2.43
N MET A 129 -9.04 15.78 -1.15
CA MET A 129 -9.68 14.98 -0.10
C MET A 129 -11.11 15.45 0.14
N VAL A 130 -12.07 14.53 0.01
CA VAL A 130 -13.51 14.82 0.08
C VAL A 130 -14.09 14.32 1.39
N ARG A 131 -14.92 15.13 2.04
CA ARG A 131 -15.56 14.80 3.31
C ARG A 131 -16.61 13.70 3.11
N GLY A 132 -16.54 12.64 3.95
CA GLY A 132 -17.52 11.56 3.91
C GLY A 132 -17.58 10.82 2.56
N ILE A 133 -16.46 10.77 1.83
CA ILE A 133 -16.37 10.07 0.52
C ILE A 133 -16.69 8.58 0.64
N SER A 134 -16.54 7.99 1.82
CA SER A 134 -16.97 6.62 2.13
C SER A 134 -18.47 6.38 1.99
N ASN A 135 -19.29 7.46 1.92
CA ASN A 135 -20.71 7.34 1.59
C ASN A 135 -20.97 7.17 0.10
N LEU A 136 -20.01 7.55 -0.77
CA LEU A 136 -20.09 7.29 -2.21
C LEU A 136 -19.63 5.86 -2.53
N ASP A 137 -18.54 5.45 -1.90
CA ASP A 137 -17.91 4.13 -2.01
C ASP A 137 -17.10 3.92 -0.72
N LEU A 138 -17.47 2.88 0.04
CA LEU A 138 -16.87 2.63 1.36
C LEU A 138 -15.34 2.53 1.29
N LEU A 139 -14.80 1.88 0.25
CA LEU A 139 -13.35 1.68 0.10
C LEU A 139 -12.57 2.97 -0.15
N LEU A 140 -13.21 4.02 -0.72
CA LEU A 140 -12.58 5.32 -0.88
C LEU A 140 -12.27 5.99 0.47
N GLY A 141 -13.01 5.65 1.53
CA GLY A 141 -12.70 6.13 2.89
C GLY A 141 -11.31 5.72 3.40
N GLN A 142 -10.71 4.66 2.86
CA GLN A 142 -9.39 4.19 3.26
C GLN A 142 -8.26 5.17 2.90
N MET A 143 -8.25 5.74 1.71
CA MET A 143 -7.28 6.73 1.19
C MET A 143 -5.88 6.59 1.79
N SER A 144 -5.13 5.53 1.44
CA SER A 144 -3.77 5.33 1.93
C SER A 144 -2.88 6.55 1.64
N VAL A 145 -1.99 6.89 2.56
CA VAL A 145 -0.97 7.95 2.34
C VAL A 145 -0.10 7.65 1.11
N TRP A 146 0.04 6.37 0.73
CA TRP A 146 0.74 5.99 -0.49
C TRP A 146 -0.03 6.37 -1.76
N HIS A 147 -1.36 6.25 -1.76
CA HIS A 147 -2.20 6.73 -2.86
C HIS A 147 -2.21 8.25 -2.95
N ILE A 148 -2.16 8.96 -1.80
CA ILE A 148 -2.01 10.42 -1.77
C ILE A 148 -0.67 10.83 -2.39
N PHE A 149 0.42 10.13 -2.05
CA PHE A 149 1.73 10.35 -2.64
C PHE A 149 1.73 10.12 -4.17
N GLN A 150 1.12 9.02 -4.63
CA GLN A 150 0.97 8.73 -6.06
C GLN A 150 0.14 9.80 -6.77
N ALA A 151 -0.98 10.25 -6.18
CA ALA A 151 -1.88 11.22 -6.79
C ALA A 151 -1.18 12.54 -7.13
N GLY A 152 -0.28 12.99 -6.27
CA GLY A 152 0.49 14.21 -6.52
C GLY A 152 1.49 14.13 -7.67
N PHE A 153 1.73 12.94 -8.23
CA PHE A 153 2.60 12.70 -9.39
C PHE A 153 1.88 12.05 -10.58
N SER A 154 0.56 11.92 -10.52
CA SER A 154 -0.22 11.25 -11.56
C SER A 154 -0.56 12.11 -12.77
N ASN A 155 -0.33 13.42 -12.70
CA ASN A 155 -0.70 14.33 -13.79
C ASN A 155 0.34 14.37 -14.92
N PHE A 156 1.62 14.33 -14.58
CA PHE A 156 2.72 14.47 -15.54
C PHE A 156 3.82 13.41 -15.36
N SER A 157 4.34 13.26 -14.13
CA SER A 157 5.54 12.44 -13.90
C SER A 157 5.25 10.95 -13.99
N ASP A 158 4.12 10.48 -13.47
CA ASP A 158 3.73 9.07 -13.45
C ASP A 158 2.25 8.83 -13.77
N PRO A 159 1.78 9.16 -14.98
CA PRO A 159 0.38 8.95 -15.38
C PRO A 159 -0.02 7.47 -15.47
N PHE A 160 0.95 6.56 -15.45
CA PHE A 160 0.70 5.11 -15.48
C PHE A 160 0.70 4.45 -14.11
N LEU A 161 0.85 5.23 -13.03
CA LEU A 161 0.79 4.79 -11.63
C LEU A 161 1.82 3.69 -11.29
N ARG A 162 3.08 3.92 -11.65
CA ARG A 162 4.21 3.00 -11.44
C ARG A 162 5.18 3.43 -10.32
N ILE A 163 4.70 4.23 -9.37
CA ILE A 163 5.50 4.77 -8.26
C ILE A 163 6.21 3.67 -7.44
N ASN A 164 5.67 2.44 -7.45
CA ASN A 164 6.27 1.30 -6.76
C ASN A 164 7.61 0.87 -7.38
N VAL A 165 7.83 1.12 -8.68
CA VAL A 165 9.14 0.93 -9.33
C VAL A 165 10.19 1.85 -8.71
N LEU A 166 9.82 3.12 -8.48
CA LEU A 166 10.70 4.08 -7.81
C LEU A 166 11.05 3.59 -6.39
N MET A 167 10.07 3.13 -5.60
CA MET A 167 10.32 2.61 -4.25
C MET A 167 11.26 1.42 -4.25
N LEU A 168 11.14 0.52 -5.22
CA LEU A 168 12.09 -0.59 -5.38
C LEU A 168 13.50 -0.13 -5.74
N LEU A 169 13.64 0.88 -6.57
CA LEU A 169 14.98 1.44 -6.87
C LEU A 169 15.60 2.09 -5.64
N VAL A 170 14.81 2.77 -4.80
CA VAL A 170 15.28 3.28 -3.49
C VAL A 170 15.82 2.12 -2.64
N TYR A 171 15.11 0.99 -2.62
CA TYR A 171 15.54 -0.20 -1.89
C TYR A 171 16.82 -0.81 -2.47
N VAL A 172 16.92 -0.89 -3.79
CA VAL A 172 18.15 -1.36 -4.47
C VAL A 172 19.33 -0.47 -4.13
N VAL A 173 19.16 0.87 -4.17
CA VAL A 173 20.22 1.81 -3.75
C VAL A 173 20.66 1.54 -2.30
N TYR A 174 19.69 1.32 -1.39
CA TYR A 174 19.95 0.97 0.01
C TYR A 174 20.79 -0.31 0.14
N ILE A 175 20.44 -1.37 -0.60
CA ILE A 175 21.18 -2.64 -0.58
C ILE A 175 22.65 -2.42 -0.95
N PHE A 176 22.92 -1.64 -2.00
CA PHE A 176 24.28 -1.35 -2.42
C PHE A 176 25.04 -0.47 -1.42
N GLU A 177 24.40 0.57 -0.88
CA GLU A 177 25.02 1.48 0.09
C GLU A 177 25.35 0.80 1.42
N LYS A 178 24.49 -0.12 1.87
CA LYS A 178 24.67 -0.84 3.13
C LYS A 178 25.42 -2.17 2.97
N HIS A 179 25.69 -2.59 1.75
CA HIS A 179 26.23 -3.93 1.45
C HIS A 179 25.39 -5.08 2.06
N SER A 180 24.08 -4.84 2.22
CA SER A 180 23.14 -5.78 2.84
C SER A 180 22.61 -6.77 1.79
N TRP A 181 23.48 -7.65 1.30
CA TRP A 181 23.20 -8.53 0.15
C TRP A 181 22.06 -9.51 0.37
N LEU A 182 21.75 -9.88 1.60
CA LEU A 182 20.62 -10.74 1.91
C LEU A 182 19.29 -10.19 1.38
N HIS A 183 19.12 -8.88 1.35
CA HIS A 183 17.90 -8.23 0.87
C HIS A 183 17.60 -8.53 -0.61
N PHE A 184 18.56 -9.02 -1.41
CA PHE A 184 18.31 -9.44 -2.79
C PHE A 184 17.27 -10.56 -2.91
N ILE A 185 17.18 -11.46 -1.91
CA ILE A 185 16.21 -12.56 -1.94
C ILE A 185 14.76 -12.09 -1.93
N PHE A 186 14.49 -10.88 -1.44
CA PHE A 186 13.15 -10.32 -1.34
C PHE A 186 12.69 -9.64 -2.62
N LEU A 187 13.62 -9.16 -3.47
CA LEU A 187 13.30 -8.41 -4.67
C LEU A 187 12.38 -9.17 -5.64
N PRO A 188 12.61 -10.46 -5.96
CA PRO A 188 11.75 -11.20 -6.89
C PRO A 188 10.30 -11.25 -6.45
N PHE A 189 10.05 -11.39 -5.15
CA PHE A 189 8.72 -11.35 -4.58
C PHE A 189 8.12 -9.93 -4.69
N LEU A 190 8.91 -8.89 -4.38
CA LEU A 190 8.46 -7.50 -4.43
C LEU A 190 8.19 -7.01 -5.87
N PHE A 191 8.79 -7.61 -6.87
CA PHE A 191 8.50 -7.31 -8.28
C PHE A 191 7.04 -7.51 -8.66
N PHE A 192 6.31 -8.40 -7.98
CA PHE A 192 4.88 -8.60 -8.21
C PHE A 192 3.99 -7.44 -7.74
N PHE A 193 4.54 -6.43 -7.08
CA PHE A 193 3.83 -5.23 -6.65
C PHE A 193 4.23 -3.96 -7.43
N CYS A 194 5.08 -4.09 -8.46
CA CYS A 194 5.57 -2.95 -9.25
C CYS A 194 4.53 -2.37 -10.22
N GLN A 195 3.57 -3.19 -10.63
CA GLN A 195 2.63 -2.86 -11.71
C GLN A 195 1.51 -1.92 -11.25
N SER A 196 1.41 -1.69 -9.94
CA SER A 196 0.35 -0.89 -9.36
C SER A 196 0.85 -0.15 -8.11
N PRO A 197 0.21 0.95 -7.68
CA PRO A 197 0.58 1.69 -6.48
C PRO A 197 0.10 0.99 -5.20
N SER A 198 0.32 -0.33 -5.10
CA SER A 198 -0.03 -1.12 -3.92
C SER A 198 0.72 -0.62 -2.69
N PRO A 199 0.04 -0.34 -1.57
CA PRO A 199 0.67 0.05 -0.31
C PRO A 199 1.52 -1.06 0.32
N ASP A 200 1.35 -2.32 -0.11
CA ASP A 200 2.11 -3.46 0.41
C ASP A 200 3.60 -3.33 0.15
N LEU A 201 3.98 -2.87 -1.04
CA LEU A 201 5.39 -2.76 -1.40
C LEU A 201 6.16 -1.75 -0.52
N PRO A 202 5.75 -0.46 -0.40
CA PRO A 202 6.50 0.49 0.41
C PRO A 202 6.54 0.10 1.88
N VAL A 203 5.46 -0.45 2.46
CA VAL A 203 5.48 -0.83 3.88
C VAL A 203 6.41 -2.00 4.14
N ILE A 204 6.50 -2.98 3.25
CA ILE A 204 7.45 -4.10 3.37
C ILE A 204 8.88 -3.59 3.23
N VAL A 205 9.16 -2.82 2.17
CA VAL A 205 10.50 -2.30 1.89
C VAL A 205 11.03 -1.45 3.05
N ILE A 206 10.24 -0.47 3.50
CA ILE A 206 10.66 0.40 4.61
C ILE A 206 10.83 -0.41 5.90
N SER A 207 9.95 -1.38 6.17
CA SER A 207 10.08 -2.25 7.33
C SER A 207 11.36 -3.07 7.31
N LEU A 208 11.75 -3.63 6.16
CA LEU A 208 13.01 -4.35 6.01
C LEU A 208 14.22 -3.42 6.22
N MET A 209 14.18 -2.20 5.65
CA MET A 209 15.24 -1.21 5.84
C MET A 209 15.38 -0.81 7.32
N LEU A 210 14.26 -0.49 7.99
CA LEU A 210 14.28 -0.10 9.40
C LEU A 210 14.67 -1.26 10.31
N THR A 211 14.20 -2.48 10.07
CA THR A 211 14.60 -3.67 10.82
C THR A 211 16.11 -3.89 10.73
N ASN A 212 16.68 -3.74 9.54
CA ASN A 212 18.14 -3.81 9.35
C ASN A 212 18.87 -2.75 10.19
N GLU A 213 18.37 -1.50 10.24
CA GLU A 213 18.96 -0.45 11.08
C GLU A 213 18.81 -0.74 12.60
N PHE A 214 17.68 -1.31 13.04
CA PHE A 214 17.51 -1.73 14.43
C PHE A 214 18.49 -2.87 14.82
N LEU A 215 18.70 -3.84 13.93
CA LEU A 215 19.64 -4.94 14.17
C LEU A 215 21.09 -4.44 14.28
N HIS A 216 21.43 -3.33 13.60
CA HIS A 216 22.73 -2.67 13.71
C HIS A 216 22.82 -1.63 14.86
N PHE A 217 21.90 -1.70 15.84
CA PHE A 217 21.89 -0.82 17.03
C PHE A 217 21.87 0.68 16.69
N ASN A 218 21.15 1.08 15.67
CA ASN A 218 21.03 2.48 15.30
C ASN A 218 20.37 3.29 16.43
N LYS A 219 21.00 4.39 16.84
CA LYS A 219 20.58 5.23 17.99
C LYS A 219 19.69 6.41 17.62
N LYS A 220 19.36 6.60 16.34
CA LYS A 220 18.53 7.72 15.85
C LYS A 220 17.03 7.45 16.07
N ILE A 221 16.66 7.18 17.31
CA ILE A 221 15.34 6.66 17.69
C ILE A 221 14.18 7.55 17.27
N THR A 222 14.29 8.88 17.36
CA THR A 222 13.23 9.80 16.93
C THR A 222 12.87 9.59 15.46
N LEU A 223 13.90 9.49 14.59
CA LEU A 223 13.69 9.25 13.16
C LEU A 223 13.21 7.83 12.89
N LEU A 224 13.79 6.82 13.56
CA LEU A 224 13.33 5.45 13.46
C LEU A 224 11.83 5.32 13.84
N PHE A 225 11.40 6.01 14.89
CA PHE A 225 10.00 6.01 15.33
C PHE A 225 9.11 6.71 14.32
N ILE A 226 9.47 7.91 13.82
CA ILE A 226 8.70 8.65 12.81
C ILE A 226 8.51 7.80 11.55
N PHE A 227 9.57 7.19 11.02
CA PHE A 227 9.48 6.34 9.83
C PHE A 227 8.70 5.05 10.10
N SER A 228 8.75 4.51 11.31
CA SER A 228 7.88 3.38 11.71
C SER A 228 6.41 3.77 11.74
N VAL A 229 6.09 4.97 12.24
CA VAL A 229 4.73 5.53 12.19
C VAL A 229 4.33 5.82 10.73
N PHE A 230 5.25 6.28 9.89
CA PHE A 230 4.97 6.48 8.46
C PHE A 230 4.54 5.18 7.77
N VAL A 231 5.19 4.07 8.08
CA VAL A 231 4.77 2.75 7.60
C VAL A 231 3.35 2.41 8.08
N PHE A 232 3.04 2.69 9.34
CA PHE A 232 1.69 2.47 9.89
C PHE A 232 0.62 3.32 9.19
N VAL A 233 0.87 4.60 8.93
CA VAL A 233 -0.12 5.48 8.28
C VAL A 233 -0.31 5.17 6.80
N ILE A 234 0.66 4.52 6.15
CA ILE A 234 0.48 3.92 4.82
C ILE A 234 -0.46 2.72 4.91
N LYS A 235 -0.24 1.81 5.88
CA LYS A 235 -1.03 0.59 6.08
C LYS A 235 -1.12 0.23 7.57
N PRO A 236 -2.28 0.42 8.22
CA PRO A 236 -2.43 0.23 9.68
C PRO A 236 -2.12 -1.18 10.20
N THR A 237 -2.20 -2.22 9.35
CA THR A 237 -1.78 -3.58 9.74
C THR A 237 -0.30 -3.68 10.13
N MET A 238 0.50 -2.64 9.86
CA MET A 238 1.92 -2.55 10.21
C MET A 238 2.18 -2.03 11.63
N VAL A 239 1.18 -2.08 12.52
CA VAL A 239 1.24 -1.60 13.91
C VAL A 239 2.42 -2.13 14.72
N TRP A 240 2.95 -3.30 14.36
CA TRP A 240 4.09 -3.91 15.05
C TRP A 240 5.36 -3.06 14.96
N LEU A 241 5.55 -2.32 13.86
CA LEU A 241 6.79 -1.59 13.62
C LEU A 241 6.93 -0.34 14.53
N PRO A 242 5.92 0.55 14.65
CA PRO A 242 5.98 1.63 15.63
C PRO A 242 5.97 1.11 17.09
N LEU A 243 5.28 0.00 17.37
CA LEU A 243 5.36 -0.65 18.67
C LEU A 243 6.78 -1.12 19.00
N PHE A 244 7.41 -1.80 18.03
CA PHE A 244 8.80 -2.26 18.18
C PHE A 244 9.76 -1.07 18.34
N ALA A 245 9.62 -0.01 17.54
CA ALA A 245 10.44 1.20 17.66
C ALA A 245 10.30 1.86 19.04
N LEU A 246 9.07 1.94 19.58
CA LEU A 246 8.81 2.44 20.92
C LEU A 246 9.51 1.58 21.98
N LEU A 247 9.30 0.27 21.95
CA LEU A 247 9.91 -0.68 22.89
C LEU A 247 11.44 -0.64 22.81
N TYR A 248 12.00 -0.59 21.61
CA TYR A 248 13.43 -0.44 21.40
C TYR A 248 13.96 0.85 22.05
N GLY A 249 13.28 1.97 21.84
CA GLY A 249 13.65 3.25 22.45
C GLY A 249 13.63 3.23 23.96
N VAL A 250 12.56 2.70 24.55
CA VAL A 250 12.36 2.68 26.01
C VAL A 250 13.25 1.63 26.70
N VAL A 251 13.25 0.39 26.18
CA VAL A 251 13.89 -0.75 26.86
C VAL A 251 15.39 -0.85 26.56
N ILE A 252 15.79 -0.62 25.29
CA ILE A 252 17.20 -0.77 24.86
C ILE A 252 17.96 0.54 25.03
N LEU A 253 17.44 1.65 24.47
CA LEU A 253 18.13 2.93 24.47
C LEU A 253 17.84 3.77 25.72
N LYS A 254 16.81 3.41 26.52
CA LYS A 254 16.39 4.12 27.75
C LYS A 254 16.15 5.62 27.55
N VAL A 255 15.55 5.98 26.40
CA VAL A 255 15.29 7.38 26.06
C VAL A 255 14.01 7.90 26.72
N ARG A 256 13.93 9.23 26.88
CA ARG A 256 12.72 9.89 27.37
C ARG A 256 11.61 9.85 26.32
N LEU A 257 10.36 9.71 26.74
CA LEU A 257 9.19 9.59 25.84
C LEU A 257 8.99 10.79 24.90
N LYS A 258 9.56 11.96 25.18
CA LYS A 258 9.47 13.12 24.30
C LYS A 258 9.96 12.87 22.87
N VAL A 259 10.76 11.84 22.64
CA VAL A 259 11.26 11.47 21.29
C VAL A 259 10.16 10.95 20.36
N ILE A 260 8.99 10.54 20.91
CA ILE A 260 7.86 10.05 20.13
C ILE A 260 6.92 11.16 19.65
N ILE A 261 7.05 12.39 20.17
CA ILE A 261 6.13 13.50 19.85
C ILE A 261 5.96 13.72 18.35
N PRO A 262 7.02 13.78 17.52
CA PRO A 262 6.85 13.98 16.08
C PRO A 262 6.06 12.85 15.39
N GLY A 263 6.24 11.61 15.84
CA GLY A 263 5.43 10.48 15.33
C GLY A 263 3.96 10.59 15.75
N ILE A 264 3.67 11.09 16.97
CA ILE A 264 2.29 11.34 17.41
C ILE A 264 1.62 12.41 16.55
N LEU A 265 2.33 13.48 16.15
CA LEU A 265 1.79 14.49 15.24
C LEU A 265 1.40 13.88 13.86
N LEU A 266 2.22 12.96 13.35
CA LEU A 266 1.89 12.23 12.13
C LEU A 266 0.67 11.32 12.29
N LEU A 267 0.53 10.65 13.45
CA LEU A 267 -0.67 9.86 13.79
C LEU A 267 -1.93 10.74 13.88
N LEU A 268 -1.83 11.92 14.47
CA LEU A 268 -2.95 12.86 14.54
C LEU A 268 -3.40 13.29 13.13
N LEU A 269 -2.46 13.59 12.24
CA LEU A 269 -2.78 13.89 10.84
C LEU A 269 -3.49 12.72 10.14
N PHE A 270 -3.05 11.49 10.40
CA PHE A 270 -3.69 10.29 9.88
C PHE A 270 -5.11 10.12 10.42
N PHE A 271 -5.33 10.31 11.72
CA PHE A 271 -6.67 10.23 12.29
C PHE A 271 -7.59 11.34 11.78
N MET A 272 -7.10 12.57 11.64
CA MET A 272 -7.84 13.66 11.01
C MET A 272 -8.27 13.30 9.59
N LYS A 273 -7.35 12.74 8.79
CA LYS A 273 -7.65 12.27 7.43
C LYS A 273 -8.78 11.22 7.44
N ASN A 274 -8.70 10.22 8.30
CA ASN A 274 -9.71 9.16 8.37
C ASN A 274 -11.07 9.69 8.84
N VAL A 275 -11.09 10.54 9.87
CA VAL A 275 -12.34 11.18 10.32
C VAL A 275 -12.95 12.02 9.21
N TRP A 276 -12.14 12.71 8.41
CA TRP A 276 -12.61 13.51 7.28
C TRP A 276 -13.24 12.66 6.18
N THR A 277 -12.59 11.56 5.78
CA THR A 277 -13.01 10.73 4.64
C THR A 277 -14.01 9.65 5.01
N PHE A 278 -13.93 9.12 6.23
CA PHE A 278 -14.66 7.93 6.67
C PHE A 278 -15.57 8.19 7.89
N GLY A 279 -15.31 9.22 8.70
CA GLY A 279 -16.09 9.54 9.89
C GLY A 279 -15.56 8.94 11.19
N PHE A 280 -14.63 7.97 11.12
CA PHE A 280 -13.99 7.35 12.29
C PHE A 280 -12.46 7.38 12.16
N PRO A 281 -11.70 7.35 13.29
CA PRO A 281 -10.24 7.46 13.26
C PRO A 281 -9.51 6.31 12.54
N ILE A 282 -10.08 5.11 12.54
CA ILE A 282 -9.44 3.92 11.96
C ILE A 282 -10.41 3.20 11.03
N PHE A 283 -10.12 3.24 9.72
CA PHE A 283 -10.86 2.48 8.71
C PHE A 283 -10.54 0.97 8.82
N PRO A 284 -11.53 0.08 8.72
CA PRO A 284 -12.99 0.27 8.61
C PRO A 284 -13.73 0.11 9.95
N LEU A 285 -13.10 0.45 11.07
CA LEU A 285 -13.62 0.21 12.41
C LEU A 285 -14.47 1.37 12.92
N GLU A 286 -15.65 1.08 13.45
CA GLU A 286 -16.52 2.01 14.19
C GLU A 286 -15.98 2.26 15.61
N LEU A 287 -14.73 2.71 15.73
CA LEU A 287 -14.13 3.04 17.03
C LEU A 287 -14.11 4.55 17.23
N PHE A 288 -14.43 4.98 18.44
CA PHE A 288 -14.38 6.40 18.84
C PHE A 288 -15.27 7.27 17.97
N ASP A 289 -16.58 7.07 18.07
CA ASP A 289 -17.56 7.95 17.43
C ASP A 289 -17.42 9.38 17.98
N LEU A 290 -17.03 10.30 17.11
CA LEU A 290 -16.85 11.73 17.42
C LEU A 290 -18.06 12.57 16.99
N GLY A 291 -19.16 11.96 16.57
CA GLY A 291 -20.36 12.63 16.12
C GLY A 291 -20.22 13.44 14.82
N PHE A 292 -19.25 13.09 13.96
CA PHE A 292 -19.08 13.78 12.68
C PHE A 292 -20.17 13.40 11.67
N SER A 293 -20.79 14.41 11.07
CA SER A 293 -21.71 14.19 9.93
C SER A 293 -20.94 13.68 8.71
N GLY A 294 -21.37 12.59 8.12
CA GLY A 294 -20.72 11.95 6.97
C GLY A 294 -20.16 10.56 7.28
N GLN A 295 -20.55 9.97 8.41
CA GLN A 295 -20.30 8.57 8.72
C GLN A 295 -21.06 7.66 7.74
N PRO A 296 -20.48 6.53 7.29
CA PRO A 296 -21.17 5.54 6.50
C PRO A 296 -22.39 4.94 7.24
N ASN A 297 -23.30 4.38 6.48
CA ASN A 297 -24.43 3.65 7.04
C ASN A 297 -23.95 2.43 7.87
N ALA A 298 -24.53 2.23 9.05
CA ALA A 298 -24.15 1.14 9.96
C ALA A 298 -24.34 -0.26 9.34
N GLU A 299 -25.34 -0.42 8.46
CA GLU A 299 -25.57 -1.70 7.76
C GLU A 299 -24.45 -1.99 6.76
N LEU A 300 -23.99 -0.99 6.00
CA LEU A 300 -22.82 -1.14 5.11
C LEU A 300 -21.54 -1.49 5.89
N LEU A 301 -21.34 -0.86 7.04
CA LEU A 301 -20.18 -1.16 7.90
C LEU A 301 -20.24 -2.58 8.45
N ARG A 302 -21.41 -3.03 8.89
CA ARG A 302 -21.63 -4.41 9.34
C ARG A 302 -21.37 -5.40 8.20
N ASN A 303 -21.94 -5.19 7.02
CA ASN A 303 -21.72 -6.05 5.87
C ASN A 303 -20.24 -6.12 5.46
N SER A 304 -19.54 -4.98 5.51
CA SER A 304 -18.09 -4.93 5.27
C SER A 304 -17.29 -5.71 6.31
N ALA A 305 -17.67 -5.64 7.59
CA ALA A 305 -17.04 -6.42 8.67
C ALA A 305 -17.28 -7.93 8.49
N GLU A 306 -18.50 -8.34 8.17
CA GLU A 306 -18.87 -9.74 7.86
C GLU A 306 -18.04 -10.26 6.67
N MET A 307 -17.95 -9.48 5.59
CA MET A 307 -17.10 -9.79 4.44
C MET A 307 -15.61 -9.93 4.81
N ALA A 308 -15.09 -9.06 5.69
CA ALA A 308 -13.70 -9.15 6.15
C ALA A 308 -13.44 -10.46 6.92
N ILE A 309 -14.41 -10.91 7.72
CA ILE A 309 -14.37 -12.19 8.44
C ILE A 309 -14.44 -13.36 7.44
N MET A 310 -15.36 -13.33 6.47
CA MET A 310 -15.46 -14.37 5.44
C MET A 310 -14.19 -14.49 4.61
N LYS A 311 -13.52 -13.35 4.29
CA LYS A 311 -12.22 -13.33 3.60
C LYS A 311 -11.09 -13.95 4.43
N THR A 312 -11.21 -14.04 5.75
CA THR A 312 -10.30 -14.81 6.61
C THR A 312 -10.21 -16.26 6.16
N TYR A 313 -11.34 -16.81 5.72
CA TYR A 313 -11.50 -18.20 5.25
C TYR A 313 -11.61 -18.32 3.72
N ASP A 314 -11.13 -17.30 2.98
CA ASP A 314 -11.18 -17.30 1.52
C ASP A 314 -12.56 -17.53 0.92
N MET A 315 -13.61 -17.03 1.60
CA MET A 315 -15.02 -17.20 1.23
C MET A 315 -15.49 -18.66 1.18
N GLN A 316 -14.80 -19.60 1.88
CA GLN A 316 -15.15 -21.02 1.90
C GLN A 316 -16.27 -21.36 2.90
N TYR A 317 -16.56 -20.44 3.81
CA TYR A 317 -17.63 -20.54 4.81
C TYR A 317 -18.51 -19.31 4.73
N ALA A 318 -19.82 -19.50 4.88
CA ALA A 318 -20.76 -18.40 5.05
C ALA A 318 -20.58 -17.74 6.44
N PHE A 319 -20.94 -16.46 6.57
CA PHE A 319 -20.82 -15.76 7.84
C PHE A 319 -21.60 -16.46 8.96
N SER A 320 -22.82 -16.92 8.68
CA SER A 320 -23.68 -17.67 9.62
C SER A 320 -23.09 -19.01 10.09
N GLU A 321 -22.15 -19.60 9.33
CA GLU A 321 -21.41 -20.79 9.74
C GLU A 321 -20.25 -20.39 10.66
N ILE A 322 -19.54 -19.31 10.32
CA ILE A 322 -18.39 -18.80 11.09
C ILE A 322 -18.83 -18.34 12.49
N GLU A 323 -20.00 -17.71 12.62
CA GLU A 323 -20.57 -17.32 13.92
C GLU A 323 -20.78 -18.50 14.88
N ARG A 324 -21.01 -19.70 14.34
CA ARG A 324 -21.20 -20.93 15.14
C ARG A 324 -19.90 -21.63 15.51
N PHE A 325 -18.75 -21.15 15.00
CA PHE A 325 -17.47 -21.77 15.32
C PHE A 325 -17.13 -21.59 16.81
N SER A 326 -16.69 -22.67 17.44
CA SER A 326 -15.99 -22.54 18.71
C SER A 326 -14.66 -21.81 18.51
N LYS A 327 -14.06 -21.28 19.58
CA LYS A 327 -12.72 -20.63 19.50
C LYS A 327 -11.66 -21.55 18.89
N LEU A 328 -11.77 -22.85 19.13
CA LEU A 328 -10.85 -23.86 18.58
C LEU A 328 -11.11 -24.07 17.07
N ASP A 329 -12.39 -24.16 16.67
CA ASP A 329 -12.78 -24.33 15.26
C ASP A 329 -12.37 -23.09 14.44
N TYR A 330 -12.49 -21.90 15.01
CA TYR A 330 -12.04 -20.68 14.37
C TYR A 330 -10.57 -20.77 13.95
N LEU A 331 -9.68 -21.18 14.86
CA LEU A 331 -8.26 -21.34 14.56
C LEU A 331 -7.97 -22.55 13.68
N LYS A 332 -8.62 -23.71 13.95
CA LYS A 332 -8.43 -24.94 13.20
C LYS A 332 -8.82 -24.77 11.73
N ASN A 333 -10.01 -24.22 11.45
CA ASN A 333 -10.51 -24.02 10.10
C ASN A 333 -9.67 -22.98 9.33
N TRP A 334 -9.09 -21.99 10.02
CA TRP A 334 -8.15 -21.06 9.42
C TRP A 334 -6.82 -21.73 9.05
N LEU A 335 -6.24 -22.55 9.95
CA LEU A 335 -4.96 -23.23 9.71
C LEU A 335 -5.07 -24.29 8.61
N PHE A 336 -6.17 -25.02 8.58
CA PHE A 336 -6.39 -26.13 7.65
C PHE A 336 -7.35 -25.78 6.51
N LEU A 337 -7.43 -24.50 6.19
CA LEU A 337 -8.21 -24.02 5.05
C LEU A 337 -7.78 -24.74 3.77
N SER A 338 -8.74 -25.09 2.91
CA SER A 338 -8.44 -25.77 1.65
C SER A 338 -7.66 -24.87 0.68
N GLY A 339 -6.79 -25.47 -0.14
CA GLY A 339 -5.98 -24.76 -1.14
C GLY A 339 -4.67 -24.19 -0.61
N ILE A 340 -4.06 -23.30 -1.42
CA ILE A 340 -2.72 -22.73 -1.15
C ILE A 340 -2.71 -21.81 0.08
N LYS A 341 -3.83 -21.15 0.37
CA LYS A 341 -3.91 -20.17 1.46
C LYS A 341 -3.77 -20.83 2.83
N GLY A 342 -4.39 -21.99 3.05
CA GLY A 342 -4.19 -22.75 4.28
C GLY A 342 -2.74 -23.20 4.46
N LYS A 343 -2.06 -23.59 3.38
CA LYS A 343 -0.62 -23.90 3.44
C LYS A 343 0.22 -22.69 3.86
N ILE A 344 -0.15 -21.48 3.40
CA ILE A 344 0.51 -20.23 3.81
C ILE A 344 0.25 -19.93 5.28
N HIS A 345 -0.98 -20.14 5.77
CA HIS A 345 -1.32 -19.97 7.19
C HIS A 345 -0.52 -20.92 8.08
N PHE A 346 -0.40 -22.18 7.69
CA PHE A 346 0.40 -23.16 8.40
C PHE A 346 1.91 -22.80 8.39
N ALA A 347 2.44 -22.38 7.23
CA ALA A 347 3.81 -21.90 7.11
C ALA A 347 4.06 -20.66 7.98
N PHE A 348 3.06 -19.77 8.12
CA PHE A 348 3.12 -18.62 9.01
C PHE A 348 3.30 -19.03 10.48
N LEU A 349 2.50 -19.98 10.96
CA LEU A 349 2.63 -20.52 12.33
C LEU A 349 4.00 -21.15 12.55
N LEU A 350 4.48 -21.97 11.59
CA LEU A 350 5.85 -22.54 11.65
C LEU A 350 6.92 -21.45 11.67
N GLY A 351 6.74 -20.37 10.90
CA GLY A 351 7.64 -19.22 10.92
C GLY A 351 7.71 -18.55 12.29
N LEU A 352 6.57 -18.33 12.94
CA LEU A 352 6.50 -17.77 14.30
C LEU A 352 7.17 -18.68 15.33
N ILE A 353 6.93 -20.00 15.26
CA ILE A 353 7.57 -20.97 16.15
C ILE A 353 9.09 -20.98 15.92
N THR A 354 9.54 -21.00 14.67
CA THR A 354 10.96 -20.93 14.33
C THR A 354 11.61 -19.66 14.88
N PHE A 355 10.92 -18.51 14.75
CA PHE A 355 11.43 -17.26 15.29
C PHE A 355 11.48 -17.26 16.82
N LEU A 356 10.47 -17.82 17.50
CA LEU A 356 10.49 -18.02 18.95
C LEU A 356 11.71 -18.85 19.39
N LEU A 357 11.93 -20.00 18.77
CA LEU A 357 13.08 -20.86 19.05
C LEU A 357 14.41 -20.14 18.80
N PHE A 358 14.47 -19.33 17.75
CA PHE A 358 15.64 -18.50 17.47
C PHE A 358 15.87 -17.44 18.55
N CYS A 359 14.82 -16.78 19.06
CA CYS A 359 14.90 -15.82 20.17
C CYS A 359 15.41 -16.49 21.47
N VAL A 360 14.89 -17.70 21.79
CA VAL A 360 15.34 -18.49 22.94
C VAL A 360 16.83 -18.85 22.83
N LYS A 361 17.26 -19.29 21.65
CA LYS A 361 18.66 -19.66 21.38
C LYS A 361 19.61 -18.46 21.46
N ARG A 362 19.25 -17.33 20.86
CA ARG A 362 20.11 -16.12 20.76
C ARG A 362 20.10 -15.27 22.03
N LYS A 363 19.07 -15.37 22.88
CA LYS A 363 18.88 -14.60 24.14
C LYS A 363 19.04 -13.08 23.98
N SER A 364 18.77 -12.53 22.78
CA SER A 364 18.89 -11.11 22.47
C SER A 364 17.62 -10.36 22.87
N ARG A 365 17.76 -9.28 23.67
CA ARG A 365 16.62 -8.42 24.05
C ARG A 365 15.91 -7.80 22.83
N ILE A 366 16.67 -7.40 21.81
CA ILE A 366 16.10 -6.83 20.59
C ILE A 366 15.20 -7.85 19.89
N LEU A 367 15.65 -9.09 19.74
CA LEU A 367 14.88 -10.15 19.09
C LEU A 367 13.60 -10.46 19.86
N TRP A 368 13.62 -10.46 21.19
CA TRP A 368 12.43 -10.65 22.01
C TRP A 368 11.43 -9.52 21.84
N LEU A 369 11.88 -8.24 21.82
CA LEU A 369 11.00 -7.11 21.59
C LEU A 369 10.36 -7.15 20.21
N LEU A 370 11.14 -7.53 19.20
CA LEU A 370 10.65 -7.72 17.84
C LEU A 370 9.60 -8.84 17.76
N PHE A 371 9.89 -9.99 18.37
CA PHE A 371 8.97 -11.13 18.44
C PHE A 371 7.64 -10.73 19.11
N ILE A 372 7.70 -10.06 20.27
CA ILE A 372 6.50 -9.59 20.99
C ILE A 372 5.68 -8.64 20.11
N SER A 373 6.33 -7.72 19.41
CA SER A 373 5.64 -6.76 18.54
C SER A 373 4.96 -7.45 17.34
N ILE A 374 5.63 -8.42 16.73
CA ILE A 374 5.07 -9.24 15.64
C ILE A 374 3.92 -10.12 16.15
N LEU A 375 4.07 -10.72 17.32
CA LEU A 375 3.02 -11.53 17.94
C LEU A 375 1.77 -10.68 18.24
N PHE A 376 1.96 -9.46 18.78
CA PHE A 376 0.87 -8.52 19.02
C PHE A 376 0.10 -8.19 17.73
N LYS A 377 0.80 -7.84 16.63
CA LYS A 377 0.18 -7.67 15.32
C LYS A 377 -0.58 -8.91 14.87
N SER A 378 0.04 -10.08 15.00
CA SER A 378 -0.53 -11.34 14.53
C SER A 378 -1.85 -11.64 15.24
N ILE A 379 -1.92 -11.39 16.55
CA ILE A 379 -3.15 -11.53 17.33
C ILE A 379 -4.22 -10.54 16.84
N LEU A 380 -3.87 -9.27 16.65
CA LEU A 380 -4.82 -8.26 16.16
C LEU A 380 -5.39 -8.63 14.78
N VAL A 381 -4.54 -9.09 13.86
CA VAL A 381 -4.96 -9.50 12.52
C VAL A 381 -5.87 -10.75 12.59
N LEU A 382 -5.55 -11.72 13.47
CA LEU A 382 -6.39 -12.90 13.69
C LEU A 382 -7.78 -12.54 14.24
N LEU A 383 -7.87 -11.53 15.08
CA LEU A 383 -9.14 -11.09 15.66
C LEU A 383 -10.01 -10.30 14.67
N PHE A 384 -9.41 -9.70 13.63
CA PHE A 384 -10.13 -8.82 12.70
C PHE A 384 -10.34 -9.45 11.34
N SER A 385 -9.26 -9.78 10.61
CA SER A 385 -9.31 -10.39 9.27
C SER A 385 -7.97 -11.05 8.95
N ALA A 386 -7.88 -12.36 9.15
CA ALA A 386 -6.63 -13.10 9.07
C ALA A 386 -6.28 -13.54 7.64
N GLN A 387 -6.33 -12.62 6.68
CA GLN A 387 -5.94 -12.88 5.30
C GLN A 387 -4.42 -13.06 5.19
N TYR A 388 -3.97 -14.01 4.37
CA TYR A 388 -2.54 -14.32 4.17
C TYR A 388 -1.69 -13.09 3.81
N ARG A 389 -2.24 -12.13 3.06
CA ARG A 389 -1.54 -10.91 2.64
C ARG A 389 -1.14 -10.00 3.81
N PHE A 390 -1.83 -10.09 4.93
CA PHE A 390 -1.51 -9.29 6.12
C PHE A 390 -0.35 -9.86 6.95
N PHE A 391 0.18 -11.02 6.58
CA PHE A 391 1.33 -11.65 7.22
C PHE A 391 2.60 -11.64 6.35
N LEU A 392 2.53 -11.17 5.10
CA LEU A 392 3.64 -11.22 4.15
C LEU A 392 4.91 -10.51 4.66
N ASP A 393 4.74 -9.34 5.28
CA ASP A 393 5.84 -8.60 5.89
C ASP A 393 6.53 -9.39 7.00
N VAL A 394 5.76 -10.13 7.80
CA VAL A 394 6.29 -10.94 8.90
C VAL A 394 7.19 -12.05 8.39
N PHE A 395 6.80 -12.75 7.32
CA PHE A 395 7.66 -13.77 6.71
C PHE A 395 9.01 -13.20 6.31
N LEU A 396 9.01 -12.06 5.63
CA LEU A 396 10.24 -11.45 5.12
C LEU A 396 11.13 -10.92 6.25
N VAL A 397 10.52 -10.36 7.30
CA VAL A 397 11.25 -9.90 8.49
C VAL A 397 11.86 -11.09 9.25
N ILE A 398 11.13 -12.19 9.43
CA ILE A 398 11.66 -13.40 10.08
C ILE A 398 12.85 -13.94 9.29
N VAL A 399 12.74 -14.05 7.97
CA VAL A 399 13.85 -14.50 7.12
C VAL A 399 15.04 -13.55 7.23
N LEU A 400 14.81 -12.24 7.18
CA LEU A 400 15.88 -11.24 7.37
C LEU A 400 16.60 -11.48 8.71
N VAL A 401 15.86 -11.57 9.80
CA VAL A 401 16.43 -11.68 11.16
C VAL A 401 17.22 -12.98 11.37
N ILE A 402 16.72 -14.09 10.86
CA ILE A 402 17.38 -15.39 11.03
C ILE A 402 18.67 -15.47 10.23
N PHE A 403 18.71 -14.89 9.03
CA PHE A 403 19.78 -15.10 8.07
C PHE A 403 20.76 -13.93 7.91
N TYR A 404 20.52 -12.76 8.55
CA TYR A 404 21.31 -11.55 8.27
C TYR A 404 22.81 -11.69 8.57
N GLU A 405 23.23 -12.58 9.52
CA GLU A 405 24.62 -12.82 9.87
C GLU A 405 25.24 -14.03 9.17
N THR A 406 24.42 -14.94 8.62
CA THR A 406 24.87 -16.29 8.28
C THR A 406 24.99 -16.55 6.79
N VAL A 407 24.34 -15.74 5.94
CA VAL A 407 24.25 -16.03 4.50
C VAL A 407 25.34 -15.32 3.72
N SER A 408 26.13 -16.07 2.97
CA SER A 408 27.14 -15.54 2.07
C SER A 408 26.51 -14.79 0.88
N LYS A 409 27.18 -13.76 0.34
CA LYS A 409 26.71 -12.94 -0.80
C LYS A 409 26.26 -13.75 -2.02
N LYS A 410 26.85 -14.93 -2.27
CA LYS A 410 26.54 -15.74 -3.47
C LYS A 410 25.11 -16.29 -3.45
N ILE A 411 24.63 -16.76 -2.29
CA ILE A 411 23.30 -17.37 -2.17
C ILE A 411 22.18 -16.38 -2.52
N PRO A 412 22.10 -15.16 -1.94
CA PRO A 412 21.09 -14.18 -2.30
C PRO A 412 21.09 -13.81 -3.78
N LEU A 413 22.26 -13.69 -4.41
CA LEU A 413 22.36 -13.34 -5.81
C LEU A 413 21.86 -14.45 -6.74
N ILE A 414 22.20 -15.72 -6.45
CA ILE A 414 21.70 -16.87 -7.21
C ILE A 414 20.18 -16.98 -7.04
N THR A 415 19.69 -16.91 -5.81
CA THR A 415 18.24 -16.97 -5.52
C THR A 415 17.49 -15.84 -6.23
N PHE A 416 18.02 -14.63 -6.17
CA PHE A 416 17.48 -13.47 -6.90
C PHE A 416 17.38 -13.76 -8.40
N SER A 417 18.47 -14.24 -9.02
CA SER A 417 18.51 -14.48 -10.46
C SER A 417 17.48 -15.55 -10.88
N CYS A 418 17.46 -16.70 -10.18
CA CYS A 418 16.54 -17.80 -10.48
C CYS A 418 15.08 -17.37 -10.31
N LEU A 419 14.74 -16.75 -9.17
CA LEU A 419 13.36 -16.34 -8.89
C LEU A 419 12.89 -15.18 -9.78
N SER A 420 13.80 -14.27 -10.20
CA SER A 420 13.45 -13.21 -11.15
C SER A 420 13.12 -13.77 -12.53
N VAL A 421 13.89 -14.74 -13.02
CA VAL A 421 13.58 -15.43 -14.30
C VAL A 421 12.23 -16.14 -14.20
N LEU A 422 11.97 -16.87 -13.11
CA LEU A 422 10.67 -17.50 -12.88
C LEU A 422 9.53 -16.48 -12.84
N GLY A 423 9.73 -15.34 -12.16
CA GLY A 423 8.74 -14.26 -12.13
C GLY A 423 8.46 -13.65 -13.51
N LEU A 424 9.48 -13.46 -14.34
CA LEU A 424 9.31 -12.98 -15.72
C LEU A 424 8.53 -13.99 -16.58
N LEU A 425 8.85 -15.28 -16.48
CA LEU A 425 8.09 -16.33 -17.16
C LEU A 425 6.64 -16.34 -16.72
N PHE A 426 6.40 -16.23 -15.42
CA PHE A 426 5.07 -16.14 -14.82
C PHE A 426 4.24 -14.97 -15.41
N LEU A 427 4.79 -13.77 -15.43
CA LEU A 427 4.09 -12.58 -15.95
C LEU A 427 3.95 -12.60 -17.49
N SER A 428 4.89 -13.26 -18.19
CA SER A 428 4.87 -13.33 -19.64
C SER A 428 3.89 -14.37 -20.18
N PHE A 429 3.64 -15.45 -19.42
CA PHE A 429 2.80 -16.58 -19.83
C PHE A 429 1.70 -16.90 -18.79
N PRO A 430 0.81 -15.95 -18.46
CA PRO A 430 -0.17 -16.12 -17.39
C PRO A 430 -1.19 -17.25 -17.65
N GLY A 431 -1.49 -17.56 -18.92
CA GLY A 431 -2.40 -18.65 -19.29
C GLY A 431 -1.91 -20.02 -18.82
N GLN A 432 -0.62 -20.33 -19.08
CA GLN A 432 -0.01 -21.60 -18.69
C GLN A 432 0.01 -21.77 -17.17
N LEU A 433 0.13 -20.67 -16.42
CA LEU A 433 0.11 -20.74 -14.97
C LEU A 433 -1.28 -21.05 -14.41
N LYS A 434 -2.34 -20.54 -15.01
CA LYS A 434 -3.72 -20.85 -14.65
C LYS A 434 -4.00 -22.35 -14.74
N ASP A 435 -3.40 -23.02 -15.73
CA ASP A 435 -3.53 -24.47 -15.94
C ASP A 435 -2.72 -25.26 -14.88
N LEU A 436 -1.54 -24.74 -14.48
CA LEU A 436 -0.68 -25.37 -13.47
C LEU A 436 -1.17 -25.18 -12.04
N ILE A 437 -1.77 -24.03 -11.73
CA ILE A 437 -2.24 -23.67 -10.40
C ILE A 437 -3.67 -23.11 -10.49
N PRO A 438 -4.70 -23.95 -10.64
CA PRO A 438 -6.10 -23.51 -10.82
C PRO A 438 -6.64 -22.62 -9.69
N SER A 439 -6.10 -22.76 -8.47
CA SER A 439 -6.46 -21.93 -7.31
C SER A 439 -5.86 -20.52 -7.37
N PHE A 440 -4.90 -20.27 -8.27
CA PHE A 440 -4.30 -18.95 -8.46
C PHE A 440 -5.10 -18.20 -9.55
N LYS A 441 -6.19 -17.58 -9.16
CA LYS A 441 -6.96 -16.70 -10.04
C LYS A 441 -6.20 -15.39 -10.24
N LEU A 442 -5.33 -15.36 -11.23
CA LEU A 442 -4.91 -14.09 -11.82
C LEU A 442 -6.17 -13.46 -12.41
N GLY A 443 -6.39 -12.16 -12.12
CA GLY A 443 -7.56 -11.47 -12.65
C GLY A 443 -7.68 -11.65 -14.16
N SER A 444 -8.89 -11.71 -14.66
CA SER A 444 -9.22 -11.87 -16.11
C SER A 444 -8.56 -10.83 -17.01
N PHE A 445 -8.00 -9.77 -16.43
CA PHE A 445 -7.35 -8.64 -17.11
C PHE A 445 -5.86 -8.86 -17.39
N MET A 446 -5.23 -9.89 -16.81
CA MET A 446 -3.80 -10.09 -16.99
C MET A 446 -3.49 -10.56 -18.40
N THR A 447 -2.87 -9.68 -19.18
CA THR A 447 -2.28 -10.02 -20.48
C THR A 447 -0.81 -10.38 -20.28
N GLY A 448 -0.30 -11.33 -21.06
CA GLY A 448 1.11 -11.66 -21.08
C GLY A 448 1.99 -10.52 -21.61
N PHE A 449 3.25 -10.85 -21.95
CA PHE A 449 4.17 -9.87 -22.50
C PHE A 449 3.65 -9.30 -23.83
N ASN A 450 3.75 -7.96 -23.97
CA ASN A 450 3.46 -7.24 -25.20
C ASN A 450 4.64 -6.33 -25.53
N THR A 451 5.09 -6.31 -26.79
CA THR A 451 6.22 -5.50 -27.26
C THR A 451 6.04 -4.00 -27.02
N ASN A 452 4.79 -3.50 -27.00
CA ASN A 452 4.50 -2.10 -26.66
C ASN A 452 4.98 -1.72 -25.26
N GLN A 453 5.20 -2.69 -24.36
CA GLN A 453 5.73 -2.47 -23.01
C GLN A 453 7.14 -1.88 -23.01
N PHE A 454 7.93 -2.09 -24.05
CA PHE A 454 9.22 -1.41 -24.19
C PHE A 454 9.07 0.11 -24.23
N TYR A 455 7.97 0.60 -24.76
CA TYR A 455 7.71 2.03 -24.85
C TYR A 455 6.80 2.50 -23.69
N LYS A 456 5.58 1.97 -23.60
CA LYS A 456 4.53 2.38 -22.67
C LYS A 456 4.17 1.21 -21.74
N PRO A 457 4.07 1.40 -20.40
CA PRO A 457 3.60 0.32 -19.53
C PRO A 457 2.21 -0.17 -19.94
N SER A 458 1.96 -1.46 -19.80
CA SER A 458 0.63 -2.01 -20.06
C SER A 458 -0.35 -1.44 -19.04
N HIS A 459 -1.48 -0.95 -19.52
CA HIS A 459 -2.55 -0.41 -18.70
C HIS A 459 -3.90 -0.74 -19.34
N PHE A 460 -4.94 -0.65 -18.56
CA PHE A 460 -6.29 -0.89 -19.01
C PHE A 460 -6.97 0.46 -19.22
N GLU A 461 -7.63 0.64 -20.37
CA GLU A 461 -8.42 1.83 -20.68
C GLU A 461 -9.90 1.43 -20.75
N LEU A 462 -10.71 2.03 -19.91
CA LEU A 462 -12.16 1.93 -19.99
C LEU A 462 -12.70 2.97 -20.95
N LYS A 463 -13.56 2.53 -21.87
CA LYS A 463 -14.12 3.38 -22.94
C LYS A 463 -15.63 3.55 -22.87
N LYS A 464 -16.32 2.72 -22.06
CA LYS A 464 -17.79 2.73 -22.00
C LYS A 464 -18.27 2.93 -20.58
N TYR A 465 -19.01 3.99 -20.38
CA TYR A 465 -19.75 4.26 -19.16
C TYR A 465 -21.08 4.96 -19.51
N GLU A 466 -22.05 4.84 -18.63
CA GLU A 466 -23.31 5.57 -18.70
C GLU A 466 -23.46 6.51 -17.52
N THR A 467 -24.13 7.63 -17.75
CA THR A 467 -24.38 8.62 -16.73
C THR A 467 -25.83 8.50 -16.24
N HIS A 468 -25.98 8.36 -14.94
CA HIS A 468 -27.26 8.26 -14.27
C HIS A 468 -27.45 9.38 -13.23
N GLN A 469 -28.69 9.55 -12.76
CA GLN A 469 -29.00 10.50 -11.70
C GLN A 469 -30.02 9.90 -10.73
N ILE A 470 -29.67 9.94 -9.44
CA ILE A 470 -30.56 9.55 -8.33
C ILE A 470 -30.53 10.68 -7.29
N GLY A 471 -31.69 11.27 -7.03
CA GLY A 471 -31.77 12.46 -6.18
C GLY A 471 -30.94 13.62 -6.73
N ASN A 472 -30.04 14.18 -5.90
CA ASN A 472 -29.14 15.27 -6.30
C ASN A 472 -27.78 14.78 -6.82
N LEU A 473 -27.54 13.47 -6.87
CA LEU A 473 -26.27 12.91 -7.35
C LEU A 473 -26.39 12.45 -8.80
N LYS A 474 -25.62 13.10 -9.68
CA LYS A 474 -25.34 12.62 -11.03
C LYS A 474 -24.03 11.85 -11.00
N PHE A 475 -24.00 10.61 -11.49
CA PHE A 475 -22.86 9.71 -11.40
C PHE A 475 -22.69 8.84 -12.64
N ASN A 476 -21.47 8.34 -12.84
CA ASN A 476 -21.10 7.51 -13.97
C ASN A 476 -20.96 6.06 -13.51
N VAL A 477 -21.46 5.12 -14.31
CA VAL A 477 -21.36 3.68 -14.10
C VAL A 477 -20.69 3.06 -15.31
N VAL A 478 -19.65 2.29 -15.06
CA VAL A 478 -18.93 1.55 -16.10
C VAL A 478 -19.78 0.42 -16.62
N GLN A 479 -19.78 0.24 -17.95
CA GLN A 479 -20.35 -0.93 -18.61
C GLN A 479 -19.32 -2.05 -18.69
N ASP A 480 -19.76 -3.28 -18.66
CA ASP A 480 -18.96 -4.49 -18.87
C ASP A 480 -17.94 -4.84 -17.75
N TYR A 481 -17.87 -4.08 -16.64
CA TYR A 481 -16.93 -4.34 -15.53
C TYR A 481 -17.54 -4.05 -14.15
N PRO A 482 -17.12 -4.78 -13.10
CA PRO A 482 -17.64 -4.59 -11.74
C PRO A 482 -17.04 -3.37 -11.01
N PHE A 483 -15.99 -2.72 -11.55
CA PHE A 483 -15.25 -1.64 -10.89
C PHE A 483 -15.18 -0.38 -11.76
N SER A 484 -15.13 0.80 -11.11
CA SER A 484 -15.16 2.10 -11.78
C SER A 484 -13.87 2.50 -12.51
N PHE A 485 -12.71 1.95 -12.15
CA PHE A 485 -11.40 2.27 -12.74
C PHE A 485 -11.14 3.80 -12.81
N ASP A 486 -10.79 4.30 -14.01
CA ASP A 486 -10.51 5.70 -14.31
C ASP A 486 -11.70 6.47 -14.90
N THR A 487 -12.92 5.94 -14.71
CA THR A 487 -14.17 6.60 -15.18
C THR A 487 -14.24 8.04 -14.69
N PRO A 488 -14.81 8.99 -15.49
CA PRO A 488 -15.00 10.36 -15.07
C PRO A 488 -15.79 10.48 -13.75
N LEU A 489 -15.35 11.37 -12.86
CA LEU A 489 -15.97 11.56 -11.55
C LEU A 489 -17.29 12.35 -11.61
N PRO A 490 -18.21 12.09 -10.69
CA PRO A 490 -18.23 10.99 -9.72
C PRO A 490 -18.58 9.67 -10.41
N ALA A 491 -17.87 8.60 -10.04
CA ALA A 491 -18.14 7.25 -10.53
C ALA A 491 -18.40 6.31 -9.37
N ILE A 492 -19.36 5.40 -9.54
CA ILE A 492 -19.69 4.37 -8.56
C ILE A 492 -19.55 3.00 -9.23
N SER A 493 -18.84 2.10 -8.58
CA SER A 493 -18.71 0.74 -9.06
C SER A 493 -20.02 -0.03 -8.92
N PRO A 494 -20.42 -0.83 -9.92
CA PRO A 494 -21.65 -1.64 -9.86
C PRO A 494 -21.80 -2.46 -8.57
N ALA A 495 -20.72 -3.06 -8.10
CA ALA A 495 -20.73 -3.83 -6.86
C ALA A 495 -21.19 -3.01 -5.65
N PHE A 496 -20.79 -1.74 -5.54
CA PHE A 496 -21.18 -0.86 -4.44
C PHE A 496 -22.60 -0.34 -4.60
N ILE A 497 -23.09 -0.12 -5.83
CA ILE A 497 -24.50 0.19 -6.07
C ILE A 497 -25.38 -0.95 -5.55
N GLN A 498 -24.97 -2.21 -5.73
CA GLN A 498 -25.71 -3.36 -5.21
C GLN A 498 -25.75 -3.35 -3.68
N GLU A 499 -24.62 -3.10 -3.02
CA GLU A 499 -24.54 -2.99 -1.55
C GLU A 499 -25.46 -1.89 -1.02
N ASP A 500 -25.50 -0.72 -1.67
CA ASP A 500 -26.38 0.41 -1.32
C ASP A 500 -27.87 0.05 -1.48
N VAL A 501 -28.23 -0.62 -2.57
CA VAL A 501 -29.61 -1.07 -2.84
C VAL A 501 -30.06 -2.09 -1.80
N ASP A 502 -29.20 -3.01 -1.40
CA ASP A 502 -29.48 -4.02 -0.39
C ASP A 502 -29.67 -3.37 0.99
N ALA A 503 -28.87 -2.37 1.33
CA ALA A 503 -29.01 -1.56 2.54
C ALA A 503 -30.16 -0.53 2.49
N GLY A 504 -30.84 -0.40 1.35
CA GLY A 504 -31.96 0.53 1.18
C GLY A 504 -31.58 2.02 1.22
N ILE A 505 -30.35 2.35 0.86
CA ILE A 505 -29.80 3.71 0.87
C ILE A 505 -29.17 4.06 -0.47
N PHE A 506 -28.84 5.34 -0.66
CA PHE A 506 -28.01 5.79 -1.78
C PHE A 506 -27.27 7.08 -1.43
N PRO A 507 -26.02 7.26 -1.92
CA PRO A 507 -25.24 8.48 -1.70
C PRO A 507 -25.89 9.72 -2.32
N GLN A 508 -25.70 10.84 -1.64
CA GLN A 508 -26.11 12.18 -2.09
C GLN A 508 -25.01 13.18 -1.84
N LEU A 509 -24.96 14.24 -2.64
CA LEU A 509 -24.12 15.39 -2.37
C LEU A 509 -24.61 16.10 -1.11
N LYS A 510 -23.68 16.49 -0.23
CA LYS A 510 -23.98 17.30 0.96
C LYS A 510 -24.26 18.76 0.61
N GLY A 511 -23.68 19.26 -0.48
CA GLY A 511 -23.82 20.62 -0.98
C GLY A 511 -23.93 20.66 -2.50
N ASN A 512 -23.43 21.72 -3.13
CA ASN A 512 -23.55 21.92 -4.57
C ASN A 512 -22.33 21.45 -5.37
N SER A 513 -21.22 21.15 -4.71
CA SER A 513 -19.98 20.68 -5.33
C SER A 513 -19.52 19.35 -4.79
N LEU A 514 -18.70 18.62 -5.55
CA LEU A 514 -18.09 17.36 -5.12
C LEU A 514 -17.19 17.55 -3.88
N LYS A 515 -16.60 18.74 -3.73
CA LYS A 515 -15.73 19.06 -2.58
C LYS A 515 -16.51 19.21 -1.27
N ASP A 516 -17.81 19.53 -1.31
CA ASP A 516 -18.66 19.67 -0.12
C ASP A 516 -18.89 18.32 0.57
N GLY A 517 -18.70 17.21 -0.16
CA GLY A 517 -18.73 15.86 0.38
C GLY A 517 -20.02 15.10 0.13
N PHE A 518 -20.07 13.91 0.71
CA PHE A 518 -21.17 12.99 0.54
C PHE A 518 -21.82 12.62 1.87
N ILE A 519 -23.13 12.35 1.80
CA ILE A 519 -23.96 11.76 2.84
C ILE A 519 -24.78 10.64 2.20
N TRP A 520 -25.36 9.76 2.99
CA TRP A 520 -26.34 8.81 2.52
C TRP A 520 -27.76 9.21 2.93
N ARG A 521 -28.76 8.75 2.16
CA ARG A 521 -30.17 8.81 2.54
C ARG A 521 -30.90 7.53 2.14
N LYS A 522 -32.04 7.30 2.76
CA LYS A 522 -32.94 6.21 2.34
C LYS A 522 -33.47 6.46 0.92
N ILE A 523 -33.57 5.40 0.13
CA ILE A 523 -34.12 5.44 -1.23
C ILE A 523 -35.63 5.19 -1.23
N SER A 524 -36.33 5.78 -2.20
CA SER A 524 -37.74 5.48 -2.48
C SER A 524 -37.87 4.15 -3.24
N ALA A 525 -39.08 3.58 -3.29
CA ALA A 525 -39.35 2.38 -4.08
C ALA A 525 -39.06 2.59 -5.58
N GLU A 526 -39.37 3.76 -6.11
CA GLU A 526 -39.10 4.13 -7.50
C GLU A 526 -37.59 4.21 -7.79
N GLU A 527 -36.81 4.83 -6.90
CA GLU A 527 -35.36 4.91 -7.02
C GLU A 527 -34.70 3.54 -6.93
N LYS A 528 -35.22 2.67 -6.05
CA LYS A 528 -34.76 1.27 -5.93
C LYS A 528 -34.93 0.50 -7.24
N GLU A 529 -36.07 0.66 -7.91
CA GLU A 529 -36.30 0.01 -9.21
C GLU A 529 -35.39 0.59 -10.31
N LYS A 530 -35.18 1.91 -10.33
CA LYS A 530 -34.22 2.53 -11.27
C LYS A 530 -32.80 1.97 -11.08
N LEU A 531 -32.33 1.83 -9.84
CA LEU A 531 -31.00 1.27 -9.54
C LEU A 531 -30.91 -0.21 -9.93
N LYS A 532 -31.96 -1.00 -9.72
CA LYS A 532 -32.00 -2.40 -10.18
C LYS A 532 -31.94 -2.54 -11.70
N ILE A 533 -32.54 -1.60 -12.47
CA ILE A 533 -32.43 -1.58 -13.93
C ILE A 533 -30.97 -1.35 -14.33
N ILE A 534 -30.30 -0.35 -13.74
CA ILE A 534 -28.87 -0.08 -13.97
C ILE A 534 -28.03 -1.35 -13.73
N LEU A 535 -28.35 -2.10 -12.67
CA LEU A 535 -27.61 -3.33 -12.32
C LEU A 535 -27.91 -4.53 -13.23
N LYS A 536 -29.10 -4.58 -13.89
CA LYS A 536 -29.47 -5.68 -14.80
C LYS A 536 -28.68 -5.68 -16.10
N ASP A 537 -28.28 -4.53 -16.55
CA ASP A 537 -27.58 -4.32 -17.82
C ASP A 537 -26.05 -4.56 -17.68
N LEU A 538 -25.59 -4.95 -16.49
CA LEU A 538 -24.17 -5.17 -16.20
C LEU A 538 -23.81 -6.67 -16.22
N PRO A 539 -22.64 -7.04 -16.72
CA PRO A 539 -22.18 -8.42 -16.69
C PRO A 539 -22.00 -8.90 -15.25
N ARG A 540 -22.56 -10.05 -14.94
CA ARG A 540 -22.49 -10.73 -13.64
C ARG A 540 -21.13 -11.40 -13.42
#